data_b591545796e160344afcb5bdf57c76af
#
_entry.id   b591545796e160344afcb5bdf57c76af
#
_cell.length_a   1.000
_cell.length_b   1.000
_cell.length_c   1.000
_cell.angle_alpha   90.00
_cell.angle_beta   90.00
_cell.angle_gamma   90.00
#
_symmetry.space_group_name_H-M   'P 1'
#
loop_
_entity.id
_entity.type
_entity.pdbx_description
1 polymer ?
#
loop_
_entity_poly.entity_id
_entity_poly.type
_entity_poly.pdbx_seq_one_letter_code
_entity_poly.pdbx_strand_id
1 'polypeptide(L)'
;LIISTSYSESRYDSMMLLIKYSIPLLSLWLGYSAVEGKYDLYYFSKSVAKTSIVYALIAGGVSAVFMPWLYFSPFVSGVILKYAGLADYFTSIFVIFFILHWITGCKIYLWGALWLLLSTILEVVRTGLGGMALVGIFFVFFRYKLKSIPYIIITGILFIGIVLYVPSVNEKFFGKNAGTVDATDIVQGGALSMDNIQTSGREFLWGVAMDKFYEPNPIIGSGLGTTTHFIKERAQKEHTIALLHSDYVQILCDNGIIGIVLLALFYLCVICKVFIYSWRGVDPWIKVSGIMAVSSMAGVAFSMGFDNVVSHSMTSLINPFIFIGFFLKFIDLAKYDSLS
;
A
#
# COMPACT_ATOMS: atom_id res chain seq x y z
N LEU A 1 -17.70 3.06 11.62
CA LEU A 1 -16.68 2.64 12.60
C LEU A 1 -17.10 2.90 14.04
N ILE A 2 -17.51 4.12 14.41
CA ILE A 2 -17.93 4.46 15.79
C ILE A 2 -19.10 3.57 16.24
N ILE A 3 -20.11 3.39 15.39
CA ILE A 3 -21.25 2.49 15.70
C ILE A 3 -20.75 1.05 15.86
N SER A 4 -19.82 0.61 15.01
CA SER A 4 -19.27 -0.75 15.05
C SER A 4 -18.45 -1.03 16.33
N THR A 5 -17.92 -0.01 17.02
CA THR A 5 -17.27 -0.19 18.32
C THR A 5 -18.25 -0.54 19.44
N SER A 6 -19.52 -0.15 19.32
CA SER A 6 -20.52 -0.32 20.39
C SER A 6 -20.94 -1.78 20.61
N TYR A 7 -20.84 -2.63 19.59
CA TYR A 7 -21.18 -4.06 19.65
C TYR A 7 -20.00 -5.01 19.46
N SER A 8 -18.75 -4.49 19.52
CA SER A 8 -17.54 -5.30 19.47
C SER A 8 -17.32 -6.11 20.76
N GLU A 9 -16.77 -7.31 20.61
CA GLU A 9 -16.39 -8.18 21.74
C GLU A 9 -15.26 -7.58 22.59
N SER A 10 -14.31 -6.84 21.97
CA SER A 10 -13.17 -6.22 22.66
C SER A 10 -13.16 -4.71 22.51
N ARG A 11 -13.52 -4.01 23.59
CA ARG A 11 -13.45 -2.54 23.62
C ARG A 11 -12.05 -2.00 23.40
N TYR A 12 -11.04 -2.68 23.93
CA TYR A 12 -9.64 -2.25 23.78
C TYR A 12 -9.19 -2.33 22.32
N ASP A 13 -9.38 -3.47 21.65
CA ASP A 13 -8.99 -3.64 20.26
C ASP A 13 -9.79 -2.74 19.32
N SER A 14 -11.09 -2.52 19.62
CA SER A 14 -11.93 -1.56 18.90
C SER A 14 -11.40 -0.14 18.98
N MET A 15 -11.05 0.35 20.17
CA MET A 15 -10.53 1.71 20.36
C MET A 15 -9.19 1.87 19.69
N MET A 16 -8.31 0.88 19.79
CA MET A 16 -7.00 0.91 19.12
C MET A 16 -7.15 0.96 17.59
N LEU A 17 -8.06 0.21 17.01
CA LEU A 17 -8.34 0.29 15.58
C LEU A 17 -9.02 1.60 15.18
N LEU A 18 -9.95 2.11 15.97
CA LEU A 18 -10.58 3.40 15.72
C LEU A 18 -9.54 4.52 15.65
N ILE A 19 -8.57 4.52 16.58
CA ILE A 19 -7.45 5.47 16.53
C ILE A 19 -6.65 5.29 15.23
N LYS A 20 -6.30 4.05 14.85
CA LYS A 20 -5.56 3.77 13.62
C LYS A 20 -6.30 4.22 12.37
N TYR A 21 -7.61 4.05 12.29
CA TYR A 21 -8.45 4.57 11.20
C TYR A 21 -8.59 6.10 11.22
N SER A 22 -8.41 6.74 12.37
CA SER A 22 -8.47 8.20 12.48
C SER A 22 -7.19 8.88 11.96
N ILE A 23 -6.03 8.21 12.02
CA ILE A 23 -4.74 8.75 11.57
C ILE A 23 -4.77 9.19 10.09
N PRO A 24 -5.27 8.40 9.13
CA PRO A 24 -5.40 8.83 7.75
C PRO A 24 -6.26 10.09 7.59
N LEU A 25 -7.36 10.19 8.31
CA LEU A 25 -8.24 11.38 8.25
C LEU A 25 -7.56 12.63 8.77
N LEU A 26 -6.83 12.52 9.88
CA LEU A 26 -5.99 13.60 10.40
C LEU A 26 -4.89 13.99 9.41
N SER A 27 -4.29 13.00 8.74
CA SER A 27 -3.26 13.22 7.72
C SER A 27 -3.81 13.96 6.49
N LEU A 28 -5.03 13.64 6.08
CA LEU A 28 -5.73 14.35 5.02
C LEU A 28 -5.95 15.82 5.41
N TRP A 29 -6.45 16.05 6.62
CA TRP A 29 -6.67 17.40 7.13
C TRP A 29 -5.36 18.19 7.23
N LEU A 30 -4.28 17.58 7.73
CA LEU A 30 -2.95 18.18 7.77
C LEU A 30 -2.44 18.52 6.38
N GLY A 31 -2.56 17.60 5.41
CA GLY A 31 -2.18 17.85 4.03
C GLY A 31 -2.96 19.02 3.41
N TYR A 32 -4.26 19.11 3.67
CA TYR A 32 -5.09 20.22 3.21
C TYR A 32 -4.70 21.56 3.85
N SER A 33 -4.40 21.56 5.15
CA SER A 33 -4.14 22.77 5.92
C SER A 33 -2.70 23.29 5.79
N ALA A 34 -1.73 22.40 5.54
CA ALA A 34 -0.31 22.74 5.53
C ALA A 34 0.18 23.32 4.18
N VAL A 35 -0.62 23.21 3.12
CA VAL A 35 -0.24 23.71 1.79
C VAL A 35 -0.88 25.06 1.50
N GLU A 36 -0.06 26.06 1.28
CA GLU A 36 -0.46 27.37 0.82
C GLU A 36 -0.15 27.60 -0.67
N GLY A 37 0.79 26.80 -1.22
CA GLY A 37 1.16 26.92 -2.61
C GLY A 37 2.06 25.79 -3.14
N LYS A 38 2.47 25.95 -4.38
CA LYS A 38 3.28 24.98 -5.12
C LYS A 38 4.62 24.64 -4.48
N TYR A 39 5.22 25.60 -3.79
CA TYR A 39 6.51 25.40 -3.14
C TYR A 39 6.42 24.44 -1.96
N ASP A 40 5.32 24.44 -1.23
CA ASP A 40 5.11 23.56 -0.09
C ASP A 40 5.06 22.11 -0.51
N LEU A 41 4.34 21.81 -1.59
CA LEU A 41 4.31 20.46 -2.18
C LEU A 41 5.71 20.03 -2.64
N TYR A 42 6.46 20.93 -3.29
CA TYR A 42 7.80 20.61 -3.75
C TYR A 42 8.75 20.32 -2.56
N TYR A 43 8.79 21.20 -1.56
CA TYR A 43 9.66 21.03 -0.40
C TYR A 43 9.29 19.82 0.45
N PHE A 44 7.99 19.57 0.65
CA PHE A 44 7.49 18.37 1.30
C PHE A 44 7.98 17.12 0.56
N SER A 45 7.71 17.04 -0.75
CA SER A 45 8.12 15.89 -1.57
C SER A 45 9.64 15.67 -1.54
N LYS A 46 10.43 16.74 -1.63
CA LYS A 46 11.89 16.69 -1.56
C LYS A 46 12.40 16.21 -0.20
N SER A 47 11.78 16.65 0.88
CA SER A 47 12.13 16.22 2.24
C SER A 47 11.82 14.74 2.43
N VAL A 48 10.62 14.29 2.07
CA VAL A 48 10.22 12.88 2.14
C VAL A 48 11.15 12.01 1.28
N ALA A 49 11.46 12.42 0.05
CA ALA A 49 12.37 11.68 -0.83
C ALA A 49 13.76 11.51 -0.21
N LYS A 50 14.34 12.58 0.36
CA LYS A 50 15.65 12.52 1.04
C LYS A 50 15.66 11.55 2.22
N THR A 51 14.66 11.68 3.10
CA THR A 51 14.53 10.83 4.28
C THR A 51 14.35 9.36 3.86
N SER A 52 13.55 9.12 2.84
CA SER A 52 13.28 7.77 2.34
C SER A 52 14.49 7.10 1.72
N ILE A 53 15.35 7.84 1.00
CA ILE A 53 16.60 7.30 0.48
C ILE A 53 17.54 6.91 1.62
N VAL A 54 17.70 7.77 2.64
CA VAL A 54 18.53 7.45 3.81
C VAL A 54 18.00 6.19 4.50
N TYR A 55 16.69 6.11 4.66
CA TYR A 55 16.04 4.96 5.30
C TYR A 55 16.20 3.68 4.46
N ALA A 56 16.04 3.76 3.14
CA ALA A 56 16.27 2.64 2.23
C ALA A 56 17.75 2.22 2.14
N LEU A 57 18.70 3.16 2.29
CA LEU A 57 20.12 2.84 2.38
C LEU A 57 20.44 2.05 3.66
N ILE A 58 19.85 2.45 4.77
CA ILE A 58 20.02 1.74 6.04
C ILE A 58 19.37 0.36 5.96
N ALA A 59 18.10 0.28 5.56
CA ALA A 59 17.36 -0.98 5.48
C ALA A 59 17.97 -1.94 4.44
N GLY A 60 18.17 -1.47 3.20
CA GLY A 60 18.74 -2.27 2.12
C GLY A 60 20.20 -2.62 2.36
N GLY A 61 21.01 -1.70 2.89
CA GLY A 61 22.40 -1.95 3.22
C GLY A 61 22.56 -2.94 4.37
N VAL A 62 21.75 -2.80 5.41
CA VAL A 62 21.73 -3.76 6.52
C VAL A 62 21.26 -5.13 6.04
N SER A 63 20.20 -5.19 5.21
CA SER A 63 19.73 -6.45 4.64
C SER A 63 20.79 -7.12 3.76
N ALA A 64 21.45 -6.38 2.88
CA ALA A 64 22.43 -6.95 1.95
C ALA A 64 23.70 -7.46 2.66
N VAL A 65 24.19 -6.75 3.70
CA VAL A 65 25.45 -7.08 4.38
C VAL A 65 25.25 -8.10 5.50
N PHE A 66 24.12 -8.04 6.20
CA PHE A 66 23.89 -8.80 7.42
C PHE A 66 22.84 -9.91 7.30
N MET A 67 22.17 -10.07 6.15
CA MET A 67 21.15 -11.11 5.97
C MET A 67 21.59 -12.50 6.44
N PRO A 68 22.80 -12.99 6.14
CA PRO A 68 23.25 -14.29 6.63
C PRO A 68 23.35 -14.38 8.15
N TRP A 69 23.68 -13.27 8.81
CA TRP A 69 23.90 -13.21 10.26
C TRP A 69 22.65 -12.84 11.06
N LEU A 70 21.70 -12.13 10.43
CA LEU A 70 20.50 -11.60 11.07
C LEU A 70 19.46 -12.67 11.35
N TYR A 71 19.45 -13.76 10.59
CA TYR A 71 18.63 -14.93 10.91
C TYR A 71 18.98 -15.57 12.25
N PHE A 72 20.21 -15.34 12.75
CA PHE A 72 20.69 -15.89 14.01
C PHE A 72 20.55 -14.94 15.20
N SER A 73 20.21 -13.67 15.00
CA SER A 73 20.03 -12.71 16.09
C SER A 73 18.55 -12.31 16.22
N PRO A 74 17.83 -12.81 17.24
CA PRO A 74 16.41 -12.47 17.47
C PRO A 74 16.20 -10.98 17.75
N PHE A 75 17.19 -10.26 18.26
CA PHE A 75 17.11 -8.82 18.50
C PHE A 75 17.15 -8.01 17.21
N VAL A 76 18.05 -8.33 16.31
CA VAL A 76 18.19 -7.58 15.03
C VAL A 76 17.10 -7.96 14.05
N SER A 77 16.71 -9.24 13.98
CA SER A 77 15.59 -9.69 13.14
C SER A 77 14.25 -9.12 13.60
N GLY A 78 14.07 -8.86 14.89
CA GLY A 78 12.84 -8.29 15.44
C GLY A 78 12.71 -6.77 15.25
N VAL A 79 13.82 -6.03 15.27
CA VAL A 79 13.80 -4.56 15.33
C VAL A 79 14.06 -3.90 13.96
N ILE A 80 14.90 -4.46 13.11
CA ILE A 80 15.36 -3.78 11.89
C ILE A 80 14.79 -4.38 10.60
N LEU A 81 14.50 -5.67 10.53
CA LEU A 81 14.22 -6.38 9.28
C LEU A 81 12.80 -6.92 9.11
N LYS A 82 11.99 -7.02 10.16
CA LYS A 82 10.61 -7.50 10.05
C LYS A 82 9.57 -6.40 9.81
N TYR A 83 9.96 -5.29 9.21
CA TYR A 83 8.98 -4.25 8.92
C TYR A 83 8.35 -4.47 7.54
N ALA A 84 7.33 -5.35 7.48
CA ALA A 84 6.35 -5.32 6.40
C ALA A 84 5.83 -3.88 6.19
N GLY A 85 5.66 -3.10 7.26
CA GLY A 85 5.35 -1.67 7.20
C GLY A 85 6.36 -0.81 6.46
N LEU A 86 7.61 -1.24 6.27
CA LEU A 86 8.60 -0.52 5.49
C LEU A 86 8.31 -0.59 3.99
N ALA A 87 7.97 -1.77 3.49
CA ALA A 87 7.61 -1.95 2.08
C ALA A 87 6.33 -1.18 1.73
N ASP A 88 5.34 -1.15 2.63
CA ASP A 88 4.13 -0.35 2.46
C ASP A 88 4.42 1.16 2.51
N TYR A 89 5.33 1.59 3.38
CA TYR A 89 5.82 2.96 3.39
C TYR A 89 6.48 3.31 2.06
N PHE A 90 7.42 2.50 1.56
CA PHE A 90 8.07 2.74 0.28
C PHE A 90 7.06 2.76 -0.88
N THR A 91 6.08 1.86 -0.86
CA THR A 91 4.98 1.85 -1.82
C THR A 91 4.22 3.18 -1.80
N SER A 92 3.88 3.67 -0.60
CA SER A 92 3.10 4.90 -0.44
C SER A 92 3.78 6.16 -0.99
N ILE A 93 5.11 6.21 -0.93
CA ILE A 93 5.91 7.37 -1.35
C ILE A 93 6.57 7.21 -2.72
N PHE A 94 6.50 6.03 -3.32
CA PHE A 94 7.21 5.72 -4.57
C PHE A 94 6.92 6.72 -5.69
N VAL A 95 5.67 7.18 -5.78
CA VAL A 95 5.23 8.20 -6.75
C VAL A 95 5.98 9.54 -6.62
N ILE A 96 6.45 9.91 -5.42
CA ILE A 96 7.15 11.18 -5.16
C ILE A 96 8.38 11.32 -6.07
N PHE A 97 9.10 10.23 -6.27
CA PHE A 97 10.31 10.24 -7.09
C PHE A 97 10.02 10.51 -8.56
N PHE A 98 8.93 9.95 -9.09
CA PHE A 98 8.49 10.24 -10.45
C PHE A 98 7.99 11.68 -10.60
N ILE A 99 7.29 12.19 -9.59
CA ILE A 99 6.80 13.57 -9.55
C ILE A 99 7.97 14.56 -9.48
N LEU A 100 8.95 14.34 -8.59
CA LEU A 100 10.13 15.19 -8.50
C LEU A 100 10.95 15.18 -9.79
N HIS A 101 11.12 14.01 -10.40
CA HIS A 101 11.72 13.93 -11.74
C HIS A 101 10.93 14.74 -12.77
N TRP A 102 9.60 14.63 -12.75
CA TRP A 102 8.76 15.36 -13.69
C TRP A 102 8.86 16.88 -13.54
N ILE A 103 8.86 17.39 -12.28
CA ILE A 103 8.91 18.83 -12.00
C ILE A 103 10.29 19.42 -12.26
N THR A 104 11.35 18.69 -11.90
CA THR A 104 12.72 19.22 -11.93
C THR A 104 13.56 18.80 -13.15
N GLY A 105 13.15 17.75 -13.86
CA GLY A 105 13.96 17.10 -14.91
C GLY A 105 15.16 16.31 -14.37
N CYS A 106 15.46 16.33 -13.07
CA CYS A 106 16.64 15.71 -12.49
C CYS A 106 16.53 14.18 -12.45
N LYS A 107 17.44 13.48 -13.13
CA LYS A 107 17.47 12.01 -13.21
C LYS A 107 17.81 11.34 -11.87
N ILE A 108 18.38 12.07 -10.90
CA ILE A 108 18.71 11.54 -9.58
C ILE A 108 17.49 10.94 -8.88
N TYR A 109 16.30 11.49 -9.11
CA TYR A 109 15.07 10.96 -8.54
C TYR A 109 14.66 9.59 -9.13
N LEU A 110 14.97 9.35 -10.41
CA LEU A 110 14.77 8.01 -11.00
C LEU A 110 15.69 6.96 -10.38
N TRP A 111 16.94 7.34 -10.08
CA TRP A 111 17.85 6.48 -9.33
C TRP A 111 17.35 6.23 -7.91
N GLY A 112 16.74 7.22 -7.27
CA GLY A 112 16.07 7.05 -5.99
C GLY A 112 14.89 6.06 -6.05
N ALA A 113 14.04 6.15 -7.08
CA ALA A 113 12.96 5.19 -7.31
C ALA A 113 13.51 3.77 -7.54
N LEU A 114 14.56 3.65 -8.37
CA LEU A 114 15.22 2.36 -8.62
C LEU A 114 15.80 1.77 -7.32
N TRP A 115 16.39 2.60 -6.47
CA TRP A 115 16.94 2.15 -5.19
C TRP A 115 15.85 1.65 -4.25
N LEU A 116 14.70 2.33 -4.16
CA LEU A 116 13.56 1.87 -3.38
C LEU A 116 13.04 0.52 -3.88
N LEU A 117 12.93 0.37 -5.20
CA LEU A 117 12.52 -0.90 -5.81
C LEU A 117 13.51 -2.03 -5.50
N LEU A 118 14.81 -1.77 -5.64
CA LEU A 118 15.87 -2.74 -5.31
C LEU A 118 15.83 -3.12 -3.83
N SER A 119 15.64 -2.15 -2.92
CA SER A 119 15.50 -2.44 -1.49
C SER A 119 14.32 -3.36 -1.21
N THR A 120 13.16 -3.12 -1.85
CA THR A 120 11.97 -3.96 -1.71
C THR A 120 12.18 -5.38 -2.29
N ILE A 121 12.93 -5.50 -3.38
CA ILE A 121 13.32 -6.81 -3.96
C ILE A 121 14.24 -7.57 -2.98
N LEU A 122 15.22 -6.89 -2.39
CA LEU A 122 16.15 -7.50 -1.42
C LEU A 122 15.44 -7.96 -0.14
N GLU A 123 14.44 -7.21 0.32
CA GLU A 123 13.59 -7.59 1.45
C GLU A 123 12.59 -8.72 1.11
N VAL A 124 12.45 -9.03 -0.19
CA VAL A 124 11.54 -10.06 -0.72
C VAL A 124 10.09 -9.87 -0.22
N VAL A 125 9.60 -8.63 -0.20
CA VAL A 125 8.24 -8.30 0.22
C VAL A 125 7.32 -8.21 -1.01
N ARG A 126 6.53 -9.27 -1.25
CA ARG A 126 5.63 -9.40 -2.41
C ARG A 126 4.63 -8.27 -2.53
N THR A 127 4.03 -7.87 -1.42
CA THR A 127 3.02 -6.80 -1.35
C THR A 127 3.59 -5.47 -1.78
N GLY A 128 4.81 -5.13 -1.34
CA GLY A 128 5.50 -3.91 -1.75
C GLY A 128 5.82 -3.89 -3.25
N LEU A 129 6.29 -5.00 -3.82
CA LEU A 129 6.58 -5.08 -5.26
C LEU A 129 5.33 -4.87 -6.12
N GLY A 130 4.23 -5.57 -5.78
CA GLY A 130 2.95 -5.40 -6.48
C GLY A 130 2.37 -4.00 -6.30
N GLY A 131 2.46 -3.45 -5.10
CA GLY A 131 2.05 -2.08 -4.80
C GLY A 131 2.83 -1.04 -5.60
N MET A 132 4.17 -1.12 -5.66
CA MET A 132 4.99 -0.21 -6.46
C MET A 132 4.72 -0.34 -7.97
N ALA A 133 4.47 -1.54 -8.47
CA ALA A 133 4.07 -1.74 -9.87
C ALA A 133 2.76 -0.99 -10.17
N LEU A 134 1.75 -1.10 -9.30
CA LEU A 134 0.50 -0.35 -9.45
C LEU A 134 0.70 1.16 -9.33
N VAL A 135 1.53 1.64 -8.40
CA VAL A 135 1.90 3.07 -8.33
C VAL A 135 2.45 3.55 -9.67
N GLY A 136 3.38 2.79 -10.27
CA GLY A 136 3.94 3.09 -11.58
C GLY A 136 2.89 3.13 -12.68
N ILE A 137 2.02 2.12 -12.75
CA ILE A 137 0.93 2.01 -13.72
C ILE A 137 -0.01 3.22 -13.62
N PHE A 138 -0.48 3.54 -12.42
CA PHE A 138 -1.39 4.68 -12.21
C PHE A 138 -0.72 6.01 -12.52
N PHE A 139 0.54 6.21 -12.11
CA PHE A 139 1.31 7.40 -12.47
C PHE A 139 1.39 7.60 -13.99
N VAL A 140 1.77 6.55 -14.73
CA VAL A 140 1.92 6.62 -16.18
C VAL A 140 0.56 6.84 -16.86
N PHE A 141 -0.48 6.14 -16.40
CA PHE A 141 -1.83 6.27 -16.93
C PHE A 141 -2.37 7.69 -16.79
N PHE A 142 -2.35 8.26 -15.60
CA PHE A 142 -2.87 9.62 -15.39
C PHE A 142 -2.00 10.72 -16.00
N ARG A 143 -0.69 10.48 -16.14
CA ARG A 143 0.21 11.42 -16.80
C ARG A 143 0.08 11.42 -18.31
N TYR A 144 0.09 10.24 -18.95
CA TYR A 144 0.20 10.09 -20.40
C TYR A 144 -1.10 9.65 -21.07
N LYS A 145 -2.16 9.35 -20.30
CA LYS A 145 -3.48 8.92 -20.77
C LYS A 145 -3.35 7.66 -21.67
N LEU A 146 -3.98 7.62 -22.84
CA LEU A 146 -3.90 6.49 -23.76
C LEU A 146 -2.49 6.20 -24.28
N LYS A 147 -1.60 7.21 -24.29
CA LYS A 147 -0.18 7.02 -24.62
C LYS A 147 0.58 6.23 -23.56
N SER A 148 -0.06 5.91 -22.44
CA SER A 148 0.51 5.10 -21.35
C SER A 148 0.60 3.60 -21.66
N ILE A 149 -0.18 3.09 -22.61
CA ILE A 149 -0.32 1.65 -22.90
C ILE A 149 1.04 0.95 -23.06
N PRO A 150 2.00 1.45 -23.88
CA PRO A 150 3.31 0.79 -24.01
C PRO A 150 4.07 0.73 -22.67
N TYR A 151 4.00 1.79 -21.87
CA TYR A 151 4.69 1.84 -20.57
C TYR A 151 4.06 0.88 -19.55
N ILE A 152 2.74 0.75 -19.55
CA ILE A 152 2.01 -0.21 -18.71
C ILE A 152 2.42 -1.65 -19.07
N ILE A 153 2.49 -1.95 -20.38
CA ILE A 153 2.94 -3.26 -20.86
C ILE A 153 4.39 -3.52 -20.42
N ILE A 154 5.29 -2.55 -20.60
CA ILE A 154 6.70 -2.67 -20.17
C ILE A 154 6.77 -2.88 -18.65
N THR A 155 6.01 -2.12 -17.85
CA THR A 155 5.99 -2.29 -16.39
C THR A 155 5.48 -3.68 -16.00
N GLY A 156 4.45 -4.19 -16.68
CA GLY A 156 3.93 -5.55 -16.48
C GLY A 156 4.96 -6.62 -16.83
N ILE A 157 5.64 -6.48 -17.96
CA ILE A 157 6.70 -7.41 -18.37
C ILE A 157 7.86 -7.42 -17.37
N LEU A 158 8.29 -6.23 -16.92
CA LEU A 158 9.36 -6.11 -15.93
C LEU A 158 8.95 -6.74 -14.59
N PHE A 159 7.71 -6.52 -14.15
CA PHE A 159 7.18 -7.14 -12.92
C PHE A 159 7.17 -8.66 -13.03
N ILE A 160 6.62 -9.20 -14.12
CA ILE A 160 6.62 -10.66 -14.40
C ILE A 160 8.06 -11.17 -14.47
N GLY A 161 8.96 -10.45 -15.14
CA GLY A 161 10.38 -10.81 -15.19
C GLY A 161 11.02 -10.87 -13.80
N ILE A 162 10.75 -9.93 -12.90
CA ILE A 162 11.26 -9.97 -11.53
C ILE A 162 10.71 -11.20 -10.80
N VAL A 163 9.41 -11.48 -10.92
CA VAL A 163 8.77 -12.62 -10.26
C VAL A 163 9.33 -13.95 -10.76
N LEU A 164 9.63 -14.08 -12.05
CA LEU A 164 10.12 -15.32 -12.63
C LEU A 164 11.62 -15.53 -12.47
N TYR A 165 12.42 -14.49 -12.70
CA TYR A 165 13.87 -14.64 -12.83
C TYR A 165 14.67 -14.27 -11.57
N VAL A 166 14.05 -13.66 -10.55
CA VAL A 166 14.70 -13.46 -9.26
C VAL A 166 14.39 -14.65 -8.35
N PRO A 167 15.35 -15.55 -8.07
CA PRO A 167 15.07 -16.82 -7.39
C PRO A 167 14.37 -16.66 -6.06
N SER A 168 14.81 -15.72 -5.23
CA SER A 168 14.20 -15.44 -3.91
C SER A 168 12.75 -14.93 -3.99
N VAL A 169 12.41 -14.21 -5.06
CA VAL A 169 11.05 -13.74 -5.32
C VAL A 169 10.20 -14.88 -5.86
N ASN A 170 10.71 -15.64 -6.85
CA ASN A 170 10.02 -16.79 -7.43
C ASN A 170 9.65 -17.82 -6.36
N GLU A 171 10.64 -18.24 -5.55
CA GLU A 171 10.43 -19.19 -4.45
C GLU A 171 9.36 -18.71 -3.45
N LYS A 172 9.30 -17.41 -3.20
CA LYS A 172 8.32 -16.84 -2.26
C LYS A 172 6.93 -16.73 -2.86
N PHE A 173 6.79 -16.57 -4.19
CA PHE A 173 5.50 -16.56 -4.89
C PHE A 173 4.93 -17.95 -5.08
N PHE A 174 5.75 -18.93 -5.51
CA PHE A 174 5.29 -20.24 -5.93
C PHE A 174 5.67 -21.38 -4.96
N GLY A 175 6.50 -21.10 -3.94
CA GLY A 175 6.95 -22.07 -2.94
C GLY A 175 8.17 -22.90 -3.38
N LYS A 176 8.88 -23.46 -2.39
CA LYS A 176 10.11 -24.23 -2.60
C LYS A 176 9.92 -25.51 -3.42
N ASN A 177 8.73 -26.07 -3.41
CA ASN A 177 8.43 -27.37 -4.03
C ASN A 177 7.88 -27.24 -5.47
N ALA A 178 7.61 -26.01 -5.95
CA ALA A 178 7.03 -25.78 -7.26
C ALA A 178 8.02 -25.92 -8.43
N GLY A 179 9.31 -26.14 -8.14
CA GLY A 179 10.35 -26.02 -9.16
C GLY A 179 10.51 -24.55 -9.60
N THR A 180 11.33 -24.31 -10.60
CA THR A 180 11.37 -23.00 -11.27
C THR A 180 10.14 -22.89 -12.16
N VAL A 181 9.14 -22.09 -11.76
CA VAL A 181 7.99 -21.78 -12.62
C VAL A 181 8.49 -20.94 -13.79
N ASP A 182 8.37 -21.50 -14.99
CA ASP A 182 8.79 -20.87 -16.24
C ASP A 182 7.66 -20.06 -16.90
N ALA A 183 8.02 -19.20 -17.85
CA ALA A 183 7.05 -18.43 -18.63
C ALA A 183 6.04 -19.32 -19.38
N THR A 184 6.43 -20.53 -19.75
CA THR A 184 5.56 -21.54 -20.38
C THR A 184 4.46 -22.01 -19.46
N ASP A 185 4.73 -22.17 -18.17
CA ASP A 185 3.74 -22.59 -17.16
C ASP A 185 2.66 -21.53 -16.95
N ILE A 186 3.05 -20.23 -17.04
CA ILE A 186 2.10 -19.10 -16.95
C ILE A 186 1.18 -19.07 -18.17
N VAL A 187 1.74 -19.24 -19.38
CA VAL A 187 0.96 -19.21 -20.62
C VAL A 187 -0.03 -20.39 -20.70
N GLN A 188 0.34 -21.54 -20.14
CA GLN A 188 -0.53 -22.72 -20.06
C GLN A 188 -1.58 -22.64 -18.94
N GLY A 189 -1.59 -21.54 -18.14
CA GLY A 189 -2.59 -21.29 -17.11
C GLY A 189 -2.40 -22.11 -15.82
N GLY A 190 -1.43 -23.02 -15.76
CA GLY A 190 -1.19 -23.86 -14.58
C GLY A 190 -0.52 -23.11 -13.42
N ALA A 191 0.39 -22.19 -13.72
CA ALA A 191 1.16 -21.49 -12.70
C ALA A 191 0.36 -20.43 -11.90
N LEU A 192 -0.69 -19.88 -12.52
CA LEU A 192 -1.56 -18.87 -11.89
C LEU A 192 -2.78 -19.47 -11.18
N SER A 193 -2.88 -20.79 -11.06
CA SER A 193 -3.90 -21.37 -10.19
C SER A 193 -3.64 -20.96 -8.73
N MET A 194 -4.70 -20.66 -7.99
CA MET A 194 -4.60 -20.29 -6.56
C MET A 194 -3.86 -21.36 -5.75
N ASP A 195 -3.92 -22.62 -6.15
CA ASP A 195 -3.25 -23.76 -5.51
C ASP A 195 -1.72 -23.67 -5.60
N ASN A 196 -1.19 -23.00 -6.61
CA ASN A 196 0.26 -22.83 -6.81
C ASN A 196 0.83 -21.55 -6.18
N ILE A 197 -0.02 -20.61 -5.76
CA ILE A 197 0.40 -19.38 -5.10
C ILE A 197 0.56 -19.64 -3.61
N GLN A 198 1.77 -19.50 -3.10
CA GLN A 198 2.03 -19.71 -1.67
C GLN A 198 1.41 -18.57 -0.83
N THR A 199 0.31 -18.85 -0.16
CA THR A 199 -0.40 -17.90 0.72
C THR A 199 0.17 -17.87 2.14
N SER A 200 1.14 -18.74 2.44
CA SER A 200 1.74 -18.87 3.79
C SER A 200 0.72 -19.17 4.90
N GLY A 201 -0.31 -19.96 4.59
CA GLY A 201 -1.37 -20.35 5.53
C GLY A 201 -2.42 -19.27 5.81
N ARG A 202 -2.36 -18.14 5.10
CA ARG A 202 -3.32 -17.02 5.28
C ARG A 202 -4.74 -17.42 4.89
N GLU A 203 -4.91 -18.22 3.85
CA GLU A 203 -6.22 -18.71 3.40
C GLU A 203 -6.97 -19.44 4.48
N PHE A 204 -6.28 -20.29 5.24
CA PHE A 204 -6.89 -20.98 6.37
C PHE A 204 -7.39 -19.98 7.43
N LEU A 205 -6.59 -18.95 7.78
CA LEU A 205 -6.99 -17.93 8.73
C LEU A 205 -8.15 -17.08 8.21
N TRP A 206 -8.14 -16.76 6.91
CA TRP A 206 -9.25 -16.03 6.25
C TRP A 206 -10.54 -16.85 6.27
N GLY A 207 -10.48 -18.16 5.93
CA GLY A 207 -11.64 -19.05 6.02
C GLY A 207 -12.23 -19.07 7.43
N VAL A 208 -11.40 -19.33 8.44
CA VAL A 208 -11.85 -19.34 9.84
C VAL A 208 -12.47 -18.00 10.28
N ALA A 209 -11.90 -16.87 9.85
CA ALA A 209 -12.43 -15.55 10.17
C ALA A 209 -13.77 -15.28 9.46
N MET A 210 -13.87 -15.67 8.20
CA MET A 210 -15.09 -15.51 7.40
C MET A 210 -16.25 -16.34 7.97
N ASP A 211 -16.03 -17.62 8.23
CA ASP A 211 -17.04 -18.53 8.79
C ASP A 211 -17.53 -18.05 10.16
N LYS A 212 -16.61 -17.54 10.98
CA LYS A 212 -16.94 -17.16 12.36
C LYS A 212 -17.57 -15.78 12.47
N PHE A 213 -17.16 -14.78 11.68
CA PHE A 213 -17.49 -13.38 11.89
C PHE A 213 -18.29 -12.76 10.74
N TYR A 214 -18.02 -13.15 9.49
CA TYR A 214 -18.74 -12.60 8.35
C TYR A 214 -20.05 -13.35 8.11
N GLU A 215 -20.04 -14.67 7.99
CA GLU A 215 -21.25 -15.43 7.66
C GLU A 215 -22.43 -15.20 8.63
N PRO A 216 -22.21 -15.09 9.97
CA PRO A 216 -23.31 -14.80 10.89
C PRO A 216 -23.85 -13.37 10.76
N ASN A 217 -23.02 -12.41 10.34
CA ASN A 217 -23.37 -10.98 10.29
C ASN A 217 -22.88 -10.29 9.00
N PRO A 218 -23.33 -10.73 7.81
CA PRO A 218 -22.71 -10.31 6.55
C PRO A 218 -22.92 -8.83 6.21
N ILE A 219 -23.96 -8.18 6.75
CA ILE A 219 -24.30 -6.79 6.42
C ILE A 219 -23.48 -5.80 7.25
N ILE A 220 -23.47 -5.94 8.57
CA ILE A 220 -22.85 -4.98 9.50
C ILE A 220 -21.57 -5.48 10.14
N GLY A 221 -21.25 -6.77 9.96
CA GLY A 221 -20.10 -7.43 10.59
C GLY A 221 -20.29 -7.70 12.08
N SER A 222 -19.24 -8.22 12.70
CA SER A 222 -19.24 -8.65 14.12
C SER A 222 -18.72 -7.57 15.09
N GLY A 223 -18.45 -6.38 14.61
CA GLY A 223 -17.95 -5.26 15.41
C GLY A 223 -16.45 -5.00 15.20
N LEU A 224 -16.08 -3.74 15.21
CA LEU A 224 -14.70 -3.28 14.96
C LEU A 224 -13.72 -3.91 15.95
N GLY A 225 -12.69 -4.58 15.46
CA GLY A 225 -11.63 -5.18 16.28
C GLY A 225 -11.95 -6.57 16.82
N THR A 226 -13.16 -7.10 16.61
CA THR A 226 -13.54 -8.46 17.04
C THR A 226 -12.64 -9.51 16.39
N THR A 227 -12.40 -9.40 15.08
CA THR A 227 -11.49 -10.28 14.34
C THR A 227 -10.04 -10.19 14.86
N THR A 228 -9.57 -8.97 15.12
CA THR A 228 -8.23 -8.74 15.67
C THR A 228 -8.07 -9.39 17.04
N HIS A 229 -9.05 -9.25 17.90
CA HIS A 229 -9.08 -9.84 19.23
C HIS A 229 -8.96 -11.38 19.16
N PHE A 230 -9.81 -11.99 18.36
CA PHE A 230 -9.82 -13.45 18.16
C PHE A 230 -8.49 -13.98 17.62
N ILE A 231 -7.90 -13.32 16.61
CA ILE A 231 -6.62 -13.75 16.02
C ILE A 231 -5.48 -13.63 17.06
N LYS A 232 -5.46 -12.58 17.88
CA LYS A 232 -4.48 -12.41 18.94
C LYS A 232 -4.60 -13.50 20.03
N GLU A 233 -5.81 -13.79 20.48
CA GLU A 233 -6.05 -14.88 21.47
C GLU A 233 -5.63 -16.23 20.92
N ARG A 234 -5.97 -16.50 19.66
CA ARG A 234 -5.56 -17.74 19.00
C ARG A 234 -4.04 -17.83 18.87
N ALA A 235 -3.38 -16.75 18.45
CA ALA A 235 -1.94 -16.70 18.32
C ALA A 235 -1.21 -16.95 19.65
N GLN A 236 -1.76 -16.45 20.75
CA GLN A 236 -1.21 -16.72 22.09
C GLN A 236 -1.33 -18.19 22.50
N LYS A 237 -2.47 -18.83 22.16
CA LYS A 237 -2.73 -20.24 22.50
C LYS A 237 -1.92 -21.22 21.64
N GLU A 238 -1.80 -20.92 20.34
CA GLU A 238 -1.21 -21.82 19.33
C GLU A 238 0.23 -21.45 18.96
N HIS A 239 0.80 -20.39 19.54
CA HIS A 239 2.13 -19.82 19.20
C HIS A 239 2.28 -19.54 17.69
N THR A 240 1.21 -19.02 17.06
CA THR A 240 1.10 -18.79 15.63
C THR A 240 1.10 -17.31 15.26
N ILE A 241 0.66 -16.98 14.07
CA ILE A 241 0.62 -15.62 13.51
C ILE A 241 -0.50 -14.81 14.17
N ALA A 242 -0.18 -13.62 14.70
CA ALA A 242 -1.11 -12.72 15.40
C ALA A 242 -1.82 -11.70 14.48
N LEU A 243 -1.75 -11.86 13.16
CA LEU A 243 -2.32 -10.95 12.17
C LEU A 243 -3.05 -11.72 11.07
N LEU A 244 -4.16 -11.15 10.58
CA LEU A 244 -4.96 -11.74 9.51
C LEU A 244 -4.29 -11.58 8.12
N HIS A 245 -3.41 -10.59 7.97
CA HIS A 245 -2.72 -10.26 6.72
C HIS A 245 -3.66 -9.96 5.53
N SER A 246 -4.79 -9.35 5.80
CA SER A 246 -5.67 -8.71 4.82
C SER A 246 -6.62 -7.75 5.52
N ASP A 247 -6.47 -6.45 5.23
CA ASP A 247 -7.40 -5.45 5.75
C ASP A 247 -8.81 -5.62 5.15
N TYR A 248 -8.93 -6.08 3.90
CA TYR A 248 -10.24 -6.28 3.28
C TYR A 248 -11.03 -7.38 3.98
N VAL A 249 -10.39 -8.52 4.28
CA VAL A 249 -11.04 -9.61 5.04
C VAL A 249 -11.38 -9.11 6.44
N GLN A 250 -10.47 -8.37 7.09
CA GLN A 250 -10.74 -7.80 8.41
C GLN A 250 -11.92 -6.83 8.40
N ILE A 251 -11.97 -5.90 7.43
CA ILE A 251 -13.10 -4.95 7.30
C ILE A 251 -14.40 -5.69 7.03
N LEU A 252 -14.36 -6.72 6.19
CA LEU A 252 -15.54 -7.53 5.87
C LEU A 252 -16.06 -8.27 7.10
N CYS A 253 -15.19 -8.86 7.91
CA CYS A 253 -15.56 -9.54 9.15
C CYS A 253 -16.03 -8.55 10.24
N ASP A 254 -15.32 -7.44 10.42
CA ASP A 254 -15.61 -6.48 11.49
C ASP A 254 -16.78 -5.53 11.17
N ASN A 255 -16.95 -5.12 9.90
CA ASN A 255 -17.92 -4.08 9.48
C ASN A 255 -18.86 -4.54 8.36
N GLY A 256 -18.78 -5.79 7.95
CA GLY A 256 -19.65 -6.39 6.94
C GLY A 256 -19.47 -5.75 5.55
N ILE A 257 -20.45 -6.03 4.70
CA ILE A 257 -20.49 -5.50 3.33
C ILE A 257 -20.57 -3.96 3.32
N ILE A 258 -21.21 -3.37 4.33
CA ILE A 258 -21.29 -1.90 4.47
C ILE A 258 -19.89 -1.30 4.57
N GLY A 259 -18.99 -1.90 5.37
CA GLY A 259 -17.61 -1.42 5.51
C GLY A 259 -16.85 -1.44 4.19
N ILE A 260 -16.92 -2.54 3.44
CA ILE A 260 -16.25 -2.68 2.13
C ILE A 260 -16.85 -1.72 1.09
N VAL A 261 -18.16 -1.58 1.04
CA VAL A 261 -18.83 -0.65 0.10
C VAL A 261 -18.43 0.79 0.37
N LEU A 262 -18.39 1.22 1.64
CA LEU A 262 -17.96 2.58 2.00
C LEU A 262 -16.49 2.82 1.64
N LEU A 263 -15.62 1.85 1.86
CA LEU A 263 -14.22 1.93 1.45
C LEU A 263 -14.08 2.03 -0.07
N ALA A 264 -14.79 1.19 -0.81
CA ALA A 264 -14.80 1.21 -2.28
C ALA A 264 -15.34 2.54 -2.84
N LEU A 265 -16.42 3.08 -2.26
CA LEU A 265 -16.96 4.38 -2.62
C LEU A 265 -15.96 5.50 -2.34
N PHE A 266 -15.23 5.46 -1.22
CA PHE A 266 -14.18 6.43 -0.94
C PHE A 266 -13.09 6.40 -2.02
N TYR A 267 -12.55 5.23 -2.35
CA TYR A 267 -11.55 5.09 -3.41
C TYR A 267 -12.10 5.57 -4.76
N LEU A 268 -13.31 5.17 -5.11
CA LEU A 268 -13.96 5.58 -6.36
C LEU A 268 -14.13 7.11 -6.43
N CYS A 269 -14.57 7.75 -5.36
CA CYS A 269 -14.70 9.21 -5.29
C CYS A 269 -13.38 9.92 -5.54
N VAL A 270 -12.28 9.45 -4.94
CA VAL A 270 -10.96 10.05 -5.17
C VAL A 270 -10.51 9.84 -6.62
N ILE A 271 -10.63 8.61 -7.15
CA ILE A 271 -10.25 8.30 -8.53
C ILE A 271 -11.05 9.14 -9.53
N CYS A 272 -12.37 9.21 -9.37
CA CYS A 272 -13.24 10.00 -10.23
C CYS A 272 -12.90 11.50 -10.19
N LYS A 273 -12.65 12.05 -8.97
CA LYS A 273 -12.24 13.43 -8.81
C LYS A 273 -10.91 13.72 -9.50
N VAL A 274 -9.90 12.88 -9.26
CA VAL A 274 -8.60 13.01 -9.94
C VAL A 274 -8.74 12.86 -11.45
N PHE A 275 -9.53 11.89 -11.92
CA PHE A 275 -9.81 11.71 -13.36
C PHE A 275 -10.40 12.97 -13.98
N ILE A 276 -11.47 13.54 -13.39
CA ILE A 276 -12.14 14.73 -13.90
C ILE A 276 -11.16 15.91 -13.99
N TYR A 277 -10.43 16.19 -12.91
CA TYR A 277 -9.53 17.34 -12.87
C TYR A 277 -8.25 17.14 -13.70
N SER A 278 -7.67 15.93 -13.72
CA SER A 278 -6.49 15.65 -14.55
C SER A 278 -6.79 15.61 -16.05
N TRP A 279 -8.00 15.21 -16.43
CA TRP A 279 -8.38 15.09 -17.85
C TRP A 279 -8.75 16.44 -18.50
N ARG A 280 -9.31 17.37 -17.71
CA ARG A 280 -9.81 18.67 -18.20
C ARG A 280 -8.74 19.75 -18.44
N GLY A 281 -7.47 19.46 -18.24
CA GLY A 281 -6.39 20.40 -18.54
C GLY A 281 -6.25 21.56 -17.56
N VAL A 282 -6.71 21.40 -16.35
CA VAL A 282 -6.63 22.36 -15.23
C VAL A 282 -5.16 22.56 -14.80
N ASP A 283 -4.94 23.47 -13.88
CA ASP A 283 -3.64 23.82 -13.27
C ASP A 283 -2.70 22.61 -13.14
N PRO A 284 -1.43 22.73 -13.55
CA PRO A 284 -0.45 21.65 -13.48
C PRO A 284 -0.30 21.08 -12.06
N TRP A 285 -0.49 21.88 -11.01
CA TRP A 285 -0.32 21.45 -9.62
C TRP A 285 -1.49 20.63 -9.11
N ILE A 286 -2.70 20.91 -9.59
CA ILE A 286 -3.86 20.04 -9.35
C ILE A 286 -3.58 18.66 -9.97
N LYS A 287 -3.06 18.67 -11.20
CA LYS A 287 -2.71 17.41 -11.88
C LYS A 287 -1.63 16.64 -11.16
N VAL A 288 -0.56 17.32 -10.74
CA VAL A 288 0.57 16.68 -10.00
C VAL A 288 0.09 16.08 -8.69
N SER A 289 -0.59 16.87 -7.85
CA SER A 289 -1.08 16.40 -6.55
C SER A 289 -2.13 15.29 -6.67
N GLY A 290 -3.02 15.39 -7.66
CA GLY A 290 -4.00 14.34 -7.95
C GLY A 290 -3.35 13.03 -8.38
N ILE A 291 -2.33 13.07 -9.23
CA ILE A 291 -1.57 11.88 -9.63
C ILE A 291 -0.83 11.29 -8.42
N MET A 292 -0.24 12.12 -7.56
CA MET A 292 0.36 11.64 -6.29
C MET A 292 -0.66 10.89 -5.45
N ALA A 293 -1.83 11.47 -5.24
CA ALA A 293 -2.89 10.89 -4.42
C ALA A 293 -3.35 9.54 -4.98
N VAL A 294 -3.79 9.48 -6.24
CA VAL A 294 -4.38 8.27 -6.83
C VAL A 294 -3.34 7.15 -7.00
N SER A 295 -2.10 7.47 -7.37
CA SER A 295 -1.06 6.47 -7.56
C SER A 295 -0.64 5.86 -6.22
N SER A 296 -0.40 6.69 -5.21
CA SER A 296 -0.06 6.23 -3.86
C SER A 296 -1.18 5.37 -3.26
N MET A 297 -2.45 5.82 -3.40
CA MET A 297 -3.60 5.04 -2.95
C MET A 297 -3.72 3.69 -3.65
N ALA A 298 -3.50 3.62 -4.96
CA ALA A 298 -3.60 2.37 -5.71
C ALA A 298 -2.58 1.33 -5.21
N GLY A 299 -1.34 1.76 -4.94
CA GLY A 299 -0.31 0.89 -4.38
C GLY A 299 -0.67 0.37 -3.00
N VAL A 300 -1.11 1.27 -2.11
CA VAL A 300 -1.50 0.91 -0.75
C VAL A 300 -2.78 0.05 -0.73
N ALA A 301 -3.76 0.34 -1.60
CA ALA A 301 -4.96 -0.49 -1.74
C ALA A 301 -4.61 -1.92 -2.15
N PHE A 302 -3.60 -2.12 -3.00
CA PHE A 302 -3.09 -3.45 -3.31
C PHE A 302 -2.49 -4.12 -2.06
N SER A 303 -1.65 -3.42 -1.31
CA SER A 303 -1.06 -3.95 -0.08
C SER A 303 -2.12 -4.37 0.94
N MET A 304 -3.22 -3.62 1.08
CA MET A 304 -4.35 -3.96 1.97
C MET A 304 -4.99 -5.32 1.67
N GLY A 305 -4.88 -5.81 0.43
CA GLY A 305 -5.36 -7.15 0.08
C GLY A 305 -4.56 -8.29 0.70
N PHE A 306 -3.28 -8.04 0.98
CA PHE A 306 -2.33 -9.08 1.37
C PHE A 306 -1.53 -8.78 2.64
N ASP A 307 -1.79 -7.64 3.28
CA ASP A 307 -1.18 -7.26 4.56
C ASP A 307 -2.14 -6.43 5.42
N ASN A 308 -1.78 -6.21 6.68
CA ASN A 308 -2.52 -5.37 7.61
C ASN A 308 -1.98 -3.93 7.60
N VAL A 309 -2.22 -3.21 6.50
CA VAL A 309 -1.77 -1.83 6.29
C VAL A 309 -2.33 -0.87 7.33
N VAL A 310 -3.59 -1.07 7.74
CA VAL A 310 -4.22 -0.28 8.82
C VAL A 310 -3.50 -0.48 10.15
N SER A 311 -2.96 -1.65 10.41
CA SER A 311 -2.15 -1.88 11.62
C SER A 311 -0.88 -1.03 11.65
N HIS A 312 -0.37 -0.66 10.48
CA HIS A 312 0.79 0.20 10.25
C HIS A 312 0.40 1.56 9.66
N SER A 313 -0.80 2.07 9.98
CA SER A 313 -1.37 3.30 9.38
C SER A 313 -0.45 4.52 9.49
N MET A 314 0.36 4.61 10.54
CA MET A 314 1.34 5.70 10.72
C MET A 314 2.46 5.71 9.68
N THR A 315 2.75 4.60 9.02
CA THR A 315 3.78 4.52 8.00
C THR A 315 3.20 4.42 6.60
N SER A 316 2.09 3.69 6.45
CA SER A 316 1.56 3.30 5.14
C SER A 316 0.48 4.25 4.63
N LEU A 317 -0.43 4.73 5.50
CA LEU A 317 -1.61 5.51 5.10
C LEU A 317 -1.43 7.02 5.21
N ILE A 318 -0.47 7.52 5.98
CA ILE A 318 -0.25 8.96 6.16
C ILE A 318 -0.01 9.64 4.80
N ASN A 319 0.92 9.14 4.00
CA ASN A 319 1.31 9.79 2.75
C ASN A 319 0.18 9.85 1.71
N PRO A 320 -0.53 8.74 1.38
CA PRO A 320 -1.66 8.80 0.45
C PRO A 320 -2.71 9.82 0.85
N PHE A 321 -3.03 9.91 2.16
CA PHE A 321 -4.04 10.84 2.65
C PHE A 321 -3.55 12.28 2.69
N ILE A 322 -2.27 12.55 2.99
CA ILE A 322 -1.66 13.88 2.82
C ILE A 322 -1.75 14.30 1.35
N PHE A 323 -1.48 13.41 0.39
CA PHE A 323 -1.56 13.74 -1.03
C PHE A 323 -2.99 14.04 -1.49
N ILE A 324 -4.00 13.36 -0.92
CA ILE A 324 -5.41 13.73 -1.13
C ILE A 324 -5.67 15.11 -0.58
N GLY A 325 -5.17 15.44 0.61
CA GLY A 325 -5.26 16.77 1.20
C GLY A 325 -4.68 17.85 0.29
N PHE A 326 -3.47 17.65 -0.23
CA PHE A 326 -2.84 18.55 -1.19
C PHE A 326 -3.71 18.74 -2.45
N PHE A 327 -4.20 17.65 -3.01
CA PHE A 327 -5.05 17.69 -4.19
C PHE A 327 -6.32 18.51 -3.98
N LEU A 328 -7.00 18.31 -2.86
CA LEU A 328 -8.22 19.06 -2.51
C LEU A 328 -7.91 20.55 -2.32
N LYS A 329 -6.81 20.88 -1.65
CA LYS A 329 -6.38 22.26 -1.44
C LYS A 329 -6.08 22.99 -2.76
N PHE A 330 -5.35 22.35 -3.68
CA PHE A 330 -5.08 22.96 -4.99
C PHE A 330 -6.33 23.18 -5.82
N ILE A 331 -7.33 22.30 -5.71
CA ILE A 331 -8.64 22.55 -6.36
C ILE A 331 -9.28 23.83 -5.80
N ASP A 332 -9.24 24.02 -4.49
CA ASP A 332 -9.86 25.18 -3.88
C ASP A 332 -9.09 26.48 -4.17
N LEU A 333 -7.75 26.46 -4.15
CA LEU A 333 -6.93 27.60 -4.54
C LEU A 333 -7.24 28.05 -5.97
N ALA A 334 -7.32 27.09 -6.94
CA ALA A 334 -7.65 27.44 -8.32
C ALA A 334 -9.05 28.02 -8.51
N LYS A 335 -10.02 27.68 -7.66
CA LYS A 335 -11.34 28.32 -7.67
C LYS A 335 -11.26 29.77 -7.18
N TYR A 336 -10.47 30.07 -6.15
CA TYR A 336 -10.31 31.44 -5.66
C TYR A 336 -9.64 32.32 -6.72
N ASP A 337 -8.57 31.84 -7.38
CA ASP A 337 -7.88 32.58 -8.45
C ASP A 337 -8.79 32.84 -9.67
N SER A 338 -9.82 32.05 -9.89
CA SER A 338 -10.80 32.26 -10.99
C SER A 338 -11.90 33.26 -10.64
N LEU A 339 -12.04 33.64 -9.37
CA LEU A 339 -13.04 34.59 -8.86
C LEU A 339 -12.46 36.00 -8.59
N SER A 340 -11.12 36.11 -8.51
CA SER A 340 -10.36 37.36 -8.39
C SER A 340 -10.00 37.91 -9.78
#